data_f8afea6e2c2cd7c7ffd198b6490aae61
#
_entry.id   f8afea6e2c2cd7c7ffd198b6490aae61
#
_cell.length_a   1.000
_cell.length_b   1.000
_cell.length_c   1.000
_cell.angle_alpha   90.00
_cell.angle_beta   90.00
_cell.angle_gamma   90.00
#
_symmetry.space_group_name_H-M   'P 1'
#
loop_
_entity.id
_entity.type
_entity.pdbx_description
1 polymer ?
#
loop_
_entity_poly.entity_id
_entity_poly.type
_entity_poly.pdbx_seq_one_letter_code
_entity_poly.pdbx_strand_id
1 'polypeptide(L)'
;MTAPNDYLSAICDAVFVERFGDVSDNASLSDIAEITMGQSPSGKSYNEKGEGAVFYQGRAEFGWRFPAQRLFTTEPKRMARKGDVLMSVRAPVGDLNVAYEDCCIGRGLASIHSRYPSFCFYLMRSLKYKLDAYNGEGTVFGSINGRALNSLSIGLPNADDIIAFEDFAAPIDQRILTNVTEERNLANLRDVLLPKLMSGEIDVSKVELPTQPNNHLVQLPSSSSKMISPFPMRGAPVESVINNI
;
A
#
# COMPACT_ATOMS: atom_id res chain seq x y z
N MET A 1 10.05 5.98 -7.66
CA MET A 1 8.61 6.15 -7.37
C MET A 1 8.02 7.03 -8.43
N THR A 2 6.94 6.63 -9.02
CA THR A 2 6.30 7.42 -10.05
C THR A 2 5.24 8.30 -9.39
N ALA A 3 5.33 9.61 -9.56
CA ALA A 3 4.36 10.58 -9.06
C ALA A 3 2.87 10.14 -9.18
N PRO A 4 2.44 9.43 -10.25
CA PRO A 4 1.08 8.93 -10.36
C PRO A 4 0.64 8.01 -9.23
N ASN A 5 1.50 7.09 -8.75
CA ASN A 5 1.14 6.16 -7.68
C ASN A 5 1.02 6.87 -6.33
N ASP A 6 1.84 7.90 -6.08
CA ASP A 6 1.75 8.72 -4.87
C ASP A 6 0.40 9.44 -4.81
N TYR A 7 -0.07 10.01 -5.93
CA TYR A 7 -1.39 10.66 -6.00
C TYR A 7 -2.54 9.67 -5.79
N LEU A 8 -2.48 8.49 -6.40
CA LEU A 8 -3.50 7.44 -6.22
C LEU A 8 -3.60 7.02 -4.75
N SER A 9 -2.47 6.79 -4.09
CA SER A 9 -2.45 6.46 -2.67
C SER A 9 -2.98 7.60 -1.81
N ALA A 10 -2.58 8.85 -2.10
CA ALA A 10 -3.00 10.02 -1.35
C ALA A 10 -4.52 10.28 -1.43
N ILE A 11 -5.14 9.98 -2.57
CA ILE A 11 -6.61 10.07 -2.71
C ILE A 11 -7.29 9.09 -1.76
N CYS A 12 -6.84 7.83 -1.73
CA CYS A 12 -7.41 6.84 -0.81
C CYS A 12 -7.18 7.21 0.66
N ASP A 13 -5.99 7.71 1.01
CA ASP A 13 -5.69 8.20 2.36
C ASP A 13 -6.65 9.34 2.76
N ALA A 14 -6.85 10.32 1.88
CA ALA A 14 -7.73 11.46 2.15
C ALA A 14 -9.19 11.03 2.34
N VAL A 15 -9.69 10.16 1.46
CA VAL A 15 -11.06 9.63 1.58
C VAL A 15 -11.22 8.76 2.83
N PHE A 16 -10.19 7.99 3.22
CA PHE A 16 -10.20 7.20 4.45
C PHE A 16 -10.32 8.10 5.68
N VAL A 17 -9.48 9.12 5.76
CA VAL A 17 -9.48 10.08 6.89
C VAL A 17 -10.78 10.87 6.94
N GLU A 18 -11.30 11.33 5.80
CA GLU A 18 -12.57 12.06 5.74
C GLU A 18 -13.74 11.22 6.24
N ARG A 19 -13.79 9.93 5.88
CA ARG A 19 -14.90 9.06 6.24
C ARG A 19 -14.79 8.45 7.63
N PHE A 20 -13.58 8.15 8.09
CA PHE A 20 -13.35 7.31 9.26
C PHE A 20 -12.42 7.93 10.32
N GLY A 21 -11.88 9.14 10.06
CA GLY A 21 -10.96 9.79 10.98
C GLY A 21 -11.54 10.06 12.36
N ASP A 22 -12.86 10.30 12.43
CA ASP A 22 -13.58 10.61 13.68
C ASP A 22 -14.26 9.39 14.33
N VAL A 23 -14.10 8.19 13.74
CA VAL A 23 -14.70 6.96 14.31
C VAL A 23 -13.95 6.60 15.59
N SER A 24 -14.66 6.67 16.72
CA SER A 24 -14.10 6.33 18.03
C SER A 24 -13.72 4.86 18.13
N ASP A 25 -12.71 4.55 18.94
CA ASP A 25 -12.30 3.16 19.21
C ASP A 25 -13.46 2.36 19.81
N ASN A 26 -13.87 1.32 19.13
CA ASN A 26 -15.02 0.48 19.46
C ASN A 26 -14.79 -1.03 19.24
N ALA A 27 -13.63 -1.38 18.69
CA ALA A 27 -13.28 -2.76 18.33
C ALA A 27 -11.78 -3.00 18.52
N SER A 28 -11.35 -4.24 18.33
CA SER A 28 -9.95 -4.67 18.29
C SER A 28 -9.55 -5.00 16.84
N LEU A 29 -8.27 -4.91 16.52
CA LEU A 29 -7.78 -5.24 15.17
C LEU A 29 -8.11 -6.69 14.77
N SER A 30 -8.16 -7.62 15.75
CA SER A 30 -8.58 -9.01 15.51
C SER A 30 -10.04 -9.16 15.08
N ASP A 31 -10.88 -8.15 15.22
CA ASP A 31 -12.30 -8.22 14.80
C ASP A 31 -12.46 -8.03 13.27
N ILE A 32 -11.46 -7.47 12.60
CA ILE A 32 -11.46 -7.24 11.15
C ILE A 32 -10.37 -7.98 10.39
N ALA A 33 -9.34 -8.51 11.08
CA ALA A 33 -8.18 -9.13 10.46
C ALA A 33 -7.64 -10.32 11.24
N GLU A 34 -7.12 -11.31 10.53
CA GLU A 34 -6.32 -12.41 11.06
C GLU A 34 -4.84 -12.00 11.09
N ILE A 35 -4.20 -12.11 12.25
CA ILE A 35 -2.82 -11.68 12.44
C ILE A 35 -1.90 -12.88 12.58
N THR A 36 -0.91 -12.97 11.70
CA THR A 36 0.13 -14.00 11.74
C THR A 36 1.49 -13.37 12.07
N MET A 37 2.01 -13.68 13.26
CA MET A 37 3.38 -13.27 13.62
C MET A 37 4.40 -14.11 12.88
N GLY A 38 5.37 -13.46 12.24
CA GLY A 38 6.39 -14.14 11.47
C GLY A 38 7.37 -14.95 12.31
N GLN A 39 7.92 -15.98 11.70
CA GLN A 39 8.93 -16.87 12.27
C GLN A 39 10.02 -17.15 11.24
N SER A 40 11.25 -16.79 11.57
CA SER A 40 12.37 -17.02 10.65
C SER A 40 12.64 -18.52 10.47
N PRO A 41 12.80 -19.00 9.24
CA PRO A 41 13.27 -20.35 8.94
C PRO A 41 14.71 -20.57 9.41
N SER A 42 15.24 -21.78 9.20
CA SER A 42 16.67 -22.07 9.41
C SER A 42 17.52 -21.24 8.45
N GLY A 43 18.60 -20.62 8.94
CA GLY A 43 19.52 -19.86 8.09
C GLY A 43 20.17 -20.69 6.97
N LYS A 44 20.22 -22.03 7.13
CA LYS A 44 20.75 -22.94 6.11
C LYS A 44 19.83 -23.07 4.88
N SER A 45 18.54 -22.73 5.03
CA SER A 45 17.55 -22.78 3.94
C SER A 45 17.51 -21.51 3.11
N TYR A 46 18.27 -20.47 3.47
CA TYR A 46 18.24 -19.18 2.75
C TYR A 46 19.08 -19.25 1.46
N ASN A 47 18.58 -18.62 0.42
CA ASN A 47 19.27 -18.47 -0.84
C ASN A 47 18.86 -17.20 -1.57
N GLU A 48 19.70 -16.73 -2.50
CA GLU A 48 19.42 -15.61 -3.42
C GLU A 48 19.19 -16.11 -4.87
N LYS A 49 19.03 -17.43 -5.05
CA LYS A 49 18.88 -18.06 -6.37
C LYS A 49 17.44 -18.17 -6.84
N GLY A 50 16.47 -17.76 -6.01
CA GLY A 50 15.06 -17.91 -6.31
C GLY A 50 14.47 -19.28 -5.97
N GLU A 51 15.17 -20.10 -5.17
CA GLU A 51 14.72 -21.45 -4.82
C GLU A 51 13.77 -21.40 -3.61
N GLY A 52 12.55 -21.90 -3.78
CA GLY A 52 11.53 -21.94 -2.73
C GLY A 52 10.67 -20.68 -2.64
N ALA A 53 10.19 -20.38 -1.43
CA ALA A 53 9.34 -19.20 -1.20
C ALA A 53 10.16 -17.92 -1.00
N VAL A 54 9.65 -16.80 -1.51
CA VAL A 54 10.20 -15.47 -1.18
C VAL A 54 10.17 -15.30 0.33
N PHE A 55 11.26 -14.78 0.91
CA PHE A 55 11.40 -14.62 2.34
C PHE A 55 11.75 -13.19 2.73
N TYR A 56 10.90 -12.57 3.54
CA TYR A 56 11.13 -11.26 4.13
C TYR A 56 11.45 -11.41 5.62
N GLN A 57 12.68 -11.16 6.00
CA GLN A 57 13.12 -11.31 7.40
C GLN A 57 12.60 -10.18 8.29
N GLY A 58 12.50 -8.98 7.74
CA GLY A 58 12.10 -7.76 8.41
C GLY A 58 11.80 -6.65 7.40
N ARG A 59 11.85 -5.40 7.85
CA ARG A 59 11.53 -4.24 7.01
C ARG A 59 12.63 -3.83 6.02
N ALA A 60 13.80 -4.47 6.05
CA ALA A 60 14.92 -4.08 5.18
C ALA A 60 14.58 -4.20 3.68
N GLU A 61 13.67 -5.10 3.34
CA GLU A 61 13.18 -5.32 2.00
C GLU A 61 11.97 -4.44 1.65
N PHE A 62 11.41 -3.65 2.60
CA PHE A 62 10.24 -2.82 2.34
C PHE A 62 10.56 -1.72 1.33
N GLY A 63 9.74 -1.67 0.29
CA GLY A 63 9.72 -0.59 -0.69
C GLY A 63 8.63 0.43 -0.39
N TRP A 64 8.27 1.21 -1.41
CA TRP A 64 7.22 2.23 -1.26
C TRP A 64 5.84 1.61 -0.91
N ARG A 65 5.43 0.54 -1.55
CA ARG A 65 4.16 -0.17 -1.31
C ARG A 65 4.37 -1.68 -1.21
N PHE A 66 5.31 -2.22 -1.97
CA PHE A 66 5.59 -3.64 -2.07
C PHE A 66 7.06 -3.92 -1.80
N PRO A 67 7.40 -5.01 -1.09
CA PRO A 67 8.78 -5.32 -0.78
C PRO A 67 9.57 -5.77 -2.02
N ALA A 68 10.88 -5.53 -1.97
CA ALA A 68 11.79 -6.04 -3.00
C ALA A 68 12.14 -7.51 -2.72
N GLN A 69 12.12 -8.32 -3.77
CA GLN A 69 12.52 -9.73 -3.69
C GLN A 69 14.04 -9.82 -3.70
N ARG A 70 14.61 -10.36 -2.65
CA ARG A 70 16.06 -10.57 -2.55
C ARG A 70 16.42 -11.94 -1.98
N LEU A 71 15.68 -12.39 -0.99
CA LEU A 71 15.98 -13.61 -0.24
C LEU A 71 14.83 -14.61 -0.40
N PHE A 72 15.20 -15.89 -0.49
CA PHE A 72 14.29 -17.00 -0.63
C PHE A 72 14.59 -18.06 0.44
N THR A 73 13.62 -18.95 0.70
CA THR A 73 13.81 -20.07 1.62
C THR A 73 13.15 -21.33 1.09
N THR A 74 13.86 -22.44 1.19
CA THR A 74 13.34 -23.79 0.87
C THR A 74 12.54 -24.42 2.02
N GLU A 75 12.56 -23.79 3.22
CA GLU A 75 11.88 -24.30 4.41
C GLU A 75 10.98 -23.20 5.03
N PRO A 76 9.90 -22.73 4.36
CA PRO A 76 9.05 -21.68 4.88
C PRO A 76 8.36 -22.10 6.18
N LYS A 77 8.24 -21.19 7.15
CA LYS A 77 7.62 -21.46 8.48
C LYS A 77 6.27 -20.76 8.63
N ARG A 78 6.21 -19.46 8.40
CA ARG A 78 4.99 -18.64 8.49
C ARG A 78 4.82 -17.92 7.15
N MET A 79 3.67 -18.13 6.56
CA MET A 79 3.34 -17.56 5.26
C MET A 79 2.40 -16.37 5.41
N ALA A 80 2.61 -15.36 4.59
CA ALA A 80 1.65 -14.32 4.28
C ALA A 80 1.11 -14.58 2.88
N ARG A 81 -0.16 -14.27 2.66
CA ARG A 81 -0.83 -14.40 1.36
C ARG A 81 -0.60 -13.14 0.54
N LYS A 82 -0.62 -13.26 -0.76
CA LYS A 82 -0.66 -12.10 -1.66
C LYS A 82 -1.79 -11.14 -1.25
N GLY A 83 -1.46 -9.85 -1.14
CA GLY A 83 -2.40 -8.81 -0.72
C GLY A 83 -2.47 -8.57 0.78
N ASP A 84 -1.89 -9.44 1.63
CA ASP A 84 -1.81 -9.18 3.06
C ASP A 84 -1.00 -7.92 3.36
N VAL A 85 -1.40 -7.21 4.41
CA VAL A 85 -0.59 -6.10 4.93
C VAL A 85 0.56 -6.69 5.74
N LEU A 86 1.78 -6.39 5.32
CA LEU A 86 3.01 -6.71 6.05
C LEU A 86 3.38 -5.54 6.95
N MET A 87 3.55 -5.80 8.24
CA MET A 87 3.92 -4.76 9.21
C MET A 87 5.21 -5.12 9.93
N SER A 88 6.10 -4.13 10.10
CA SER A 88 7.26 -4.29 10.97
C SER A 88 6.84 -4.33 12.44
N VAL A 89 7.26 -5.38 13.17
CA VAL A 89 6.94 -5.58 14.60
C VAL A 89 8.13 -5.29 15.52
N ARG A 90 9.26 -4.85 14.94
CA ARG A 90 10.46 -4.38 15.65
C ARG A 90 10.81 -2.98 15.16
N ALA A 91 11.51 -2.23 16.01
CA ALA A 91 11.83 -0.83 15.75
C ALA A 91 12.49 -0.59 14.39
N PRO A 92 11.94 0.37 13.62
CA PRO A 92 10.71 1.10 13.85
C PRO A 92 9.48 0.22 13.64
N VAL A 93 8.59 0.20 14.65
CA VAL A 93 7.32 -0.54 14.62
C VAL A 93 6.31 0.21 13.75
N GLY A 94 5.50 -0.55 13.00
CA GLY A 94 4.39 0.03 12.24
C GLY A 94 4.76 0.53 10.84
N ASP A 95 5.94 0.21 10.30
CA ASP A 95 6.19 0.37 8.88
C ASP A 95 5.39 -0.69 8.12
N LEU A 96 4.75 -0.29 7.02
CA LEU A 96 3.81 -1.10 6.28
C LEU A 96 4.27 -1.34 4.84
N ASN A 97 4.00 -2.54 4.36
CA ASN A 97 4.03 -2.91 2.95
C ASN A 97 2.87 -3.85 2.65
N VAL A 98 2.68 -4.22 1.39
CA VAL A 98 1.69 -5.20 0.95
C VAL A 98 2.42 -6.37 0.31
N ALA A 99 2.04 -7.59 0.66
CA ALA A 99 2.62 -8.79 0.07
C ALA A 99 2.32 -8.84 -1.43
N TYR A 100 3.36 -8.76 -2.25
CA TYR A 100 3.24 -8.79 -3.71
C TYR A 100 2.80 -10.16 -4.22
N GLU A 101 3.20 -11.20 -3.51
CA GLU A 101 2.89 -12.61 -3.72
C GLU A 101 2.89 -13.35 -2.39
N ASP A 102 2.52 -14.62 -2.39
CA ASP A 102 2.64 -15.46 -1.20
C ASP A 102 4.10 -15.53 -0.77
N CYS A 103 4.38 -15.21 0.48
CA CYS A 103 5.75 -15.08 0.97
C CYS A 103 5.91 -15.59 2.40
N CYS A 104 7.12 -16.05 2.72
CA CYS A 104 7.50 -16.39 4.09
C CYS A 104 7.89 -15.12 4.86
N ILE A 105 7.42 -14.98 6.09
CA ILE A 105 7.72 -13.82 6.94
C ILE A 105 8.54 -14.21 8.18
N GLY A 106 9.59 -13.45 8.41
CA GLY A 106 10.50 -13.62 9.55
C GLY A 106 10.05 -12.90 10.81
N ARG A 107 10.80 -13.09 11.90
CA ARG A 107 10.49 -12.57 13.25
C ARG A 107 10.38 -11.03 13.34
N GLY A 108 10.79 -10.31 12.31
CA GLY A 108 10.68 -8.85 12.24
C GLY A 108 9.35 -8.35 11.69
N LEU A 109 8.50 -9.25 11.19
CA LEU A 109 7.24 -8.93 10.52
C LEU A 109 6.03 -9.64 11.13
N ALA A 110 4.87 -9.04 10.95
CA ALA A 110 3.56 -9.69 11.02
C ALA A 110 2.84 -9.53 9.68
N SER A 111 2.03 -10.51 9.33
CA SER A 111 1.03 -10.45 8.26
C SER A 111 -0.33 -10.19 8.88
N ILE A 112 -1.06 -9.28 8.27
CA ILE A 112 -2.42 -8.88 8.67
C ILE A 112 -3.31 -9.17 7.47
N HIS A 113 -4.07 -10.25 7.56
CA HIS A 113 -4.98 -10.73 6.53
C HIS A 113 -6.39 -10.24 6.81
N SER A 114 -7.05 -9.63 5.86
CA SER A 114 -8.44 -9.18 5.99
C SER A 114 -9.25 -9.54 4.76
N ARG A 115 -10.56 -9.73 4.96
CA ARG A 115 -11.53 -9.83 3.86
C ARG A 115 -11.59 -8.54 3.03
N TYR A 116 -11.18 -7.42 3.63
CA TYR A 116 -11.18 -6.08 3.02
C TYR A 116 -9.74 -5.53 3.01
N PRO A 117 -8.88 -5.99 2.08
CA PRO A 117 -7.45 -5.71 2.12
C PRO A 117 -7.12 -4.23 1.94
N SER A 118 -7.85 -3.51 1.08
CA SER A 118 -7.62 -2.07 0.91
C SER A 118 -8.04 -1.29 2.15
N PHE A 119 -9.24 -1.56 2.69
CA PHE A 119 -9.68 -0.95 3.95
C PHE A 119 -8.66 -1.22 5.07
N CYS A 120 -8.24 -2.48 5.23
CA CYS A 120 -7.27 -2.88 6.25
C CYS A 120 -5.93 -2.14 6.10
N PHE A 121 -5.44 -1.97 4.88
CA PHE A 121 -4.19 -1.24 4.63
C PHE A 121 -4.29 0.23 5.06
N TYR A 122 -5.36 0.94 4.66
CA TYR A 122 -5.53 2.35 5.03
C TYR A 122 -5.87 2.52 6.50
N LEU A 123 -6.60 1.59 7.12
CA LEU A 123 -6.78 1.51 8.57
C LEU A 123 -5.43 1.41 9.28
N MET A 124 -4.57 0.46 8.89
CA MET A 124 -3.26 0.31 9.51
C MET A 124 -2.38 1.55 9.35
N ARG A 125 -2.48 2.27 8.23
CA ARG A 125 -1.80 3.55 8.02
C ARG A 125 -2.29 4.62 9.01
N SER A 126 -3.59 4.72 9.22
CA SER A 126 -4.16 5.69 10.17
C SER A 126 -3.77 5.41 11.62
N LEU A 127 -3.45 4.16 11.95
CA LEU A 127 -3.01 3.74 13.30
C LEU A 127 -1.52 3.99 13.59
N LYS A 128 -0.78 4.59 12.66
CA LYS A 128 0.67 4.84 12.82
C LYS A 128 1.00 5.52 14.15
N TYR A 129 0.21 6.52 14.55
CA TYR A 129 0.43 7.23 15.82
C TYR A 129 0.30 6.32 17.07
N LYS A 130 -0.59 5.29 17.04
CA LYS A 130 -0.71 4.31 18.13
C LYS A 130 0.47 3.34 18.13
N LEU A 131 0.95 2.95 16.94
CA LEU A 131 2.07 2.05 16.77
C LEU A 131 3.39 2.71 17.15
N ASP A 132 3.53 4.03 16.98
CA ASP A 132 4.72 4.77 17.36
C ASP A 132 5.00 4.71 18.87
N ALA A 133 3.97 4.53 19.70
CA ALA A 133 4.14 4.31 21.15
C ALA A 133 4.95 3.03 21.49
N TYR A 134 5.03 2.08 20.56
CA TYR A 134 5.80 0.84 20.73
C TYR A 134 7.25 0.97 20.26
N ASN A 135 7.69 2.14 19.77
CA ASN A 135 9.06 2.31 19.26
C ASN A 135 10.12 2.43 20.36
N GLY A 136 9.70 2.53 21.62
CA GLY A 136 10.60 2.67 22.77
C GLY A 136 11.21 4.07 22.89
N GLU A 137 11.78 4.36 24.04
CA GLU A 137 12.51 5.59 24.32
C GLU A 137 13.99 5.27 24.59
N GLY A 138 14.90 6.06 24.01
CA GLY A 138 16.32 5.95 24.24
C GLY A 138 16.97 4.73 23.58
N THR A 139 17.74 3.94 24.36
CA THR A 139 18.50 2.78 23.86
C THR A 139 17.70 1.47 23.79
N VAL A 140 16.44 1.46 24.23
CA VAL A 140 15.59 0.27 24.21
C VAL A 140 14.90 0.18 22.84
N PHE A 141 15.24 -0.87 22.09
CA PHE A 141 14.58 -1.15 20.82
C PHE A 141 13.15 -1.59 21.06
N GLY A 142 12.20 -0.80 20.54
CA GLY A 142 10.78 -1.09 20.64
C GLY A 142 10.37 -2.35 19.86
N SER A 143 9.30 -2.97 20.33
CA SER A 143 8.65 -4.07 19.61
C SER A 143 7.19 -4.21 20.07
N ILE A 144 6.36 -4.74 19.17
CA ILE A 144 4.99 -5.13 19.48
C ILE A 144 4.86 -6.64 19.35
N ASN A 145 4.19 -7.27 20.31
CA ASN A 145 3.92 -8.71 20.28
C ASN A 145 2.52 -8.99 19.70
N GLY A 146 2.26 -10.27 19.37
CA GLY A 146 1.01 -10.68 18.74
C GLY A 146 -0.22 -10.38 19.60
N ARG A 147 -0.13 -10.48 20.95
CA ARG A 147 -1.26 -10.16 21.83
C ARG A 147 -1.61 -8.67 21.76
N ALA A 148 -0.61 -7.80 21.89
CA ALA A 148 -0.81 -6.36 21.81
C ALA A 148 -1.34 -5.92 20.44
N LEU A 149 -0.83 -6.55 19.35
CA LEU A 149 -1.29 -6.24 18.00
C LEU A 149 -2.74 -6.71 17.78
N ASN A 150 -3.13 -7.90 18.24
CA ASN A 150 -4.51 -8.39 18.15
C ASN A 150 -5.48 -7.51 18.94
N SER A 151 -5.09 -7.04 20.13
CA SER A 151 -5.92 -6.19 21.01
C SER A 151 -5.77 -4.70 20.74
N LEU A 152 -5.11 -4.30 19.62
CA LEU A 152 -4.98 -2.90 19.26
C LEU A 152 -6.36 -2.30 19.00
N SER A 153 -6.71 -1.27 19.79
CA SER A 153 -8.02 -0.61 19.66
C SER A 153 -8.11 0.17 18.36
N ILE A 154 -9.21 -0.04 17.65
CA ILE A 154 -9.50 0.59 16.36
C ILE A 154 -10.91 1.19 16.35
N GLY A 155 -11.09 2.26 15.56
CA GLY A 155 -12.40 2.73 15.16
C GLY A 155 -12.89 1.90 13.98
N LEU A 156 -13.82 0.96 14.22
CA LEU A 156 -14.40 0.11 13.20
C LEU A 156 -15.76 0.67 12.77
N PRO A 157 -15.91 1.11 11.49
CA PRO A 157 -17.17 1.55 10.94
C PRO A 157 -18.16 0.38 10.79
N ASN A 158 -19.40 0.68 10.39
CA ASN A 158 -20.35 -0.36 10.02
C ASN A 158 -19.90 -1.10 8.74
N ALA A 159 -20.47 -2.29 8.50
CA ALA A 159 -20.06 -3.16 7.40
C ALA A 159 -20.30 -2.52 6.02
N ASP A 160 -21.38 -1.76 5.85
CA ASP A 160 -21.72 -1.14 4.57
C ASP A 160 -20.69 -0.06 4.19
N ASP A 161 -20.22 0.73 5.16
CA ASP A 161 -19.19 1.74 4.95
C ASP A 161 -17.83 1.11 4.62
N ILE A 162 -17.50 -0.01 5.26
CA ILE A 162 -16.27 -0.77 4.95
C ILE A 162 -16.33 -1.29 3.51
N ILE A 163 -17.44 -1.90 3.11
CA ILE A 163 -17.65 -2.41 1.75
C ILE A 163 -17.56 -1.26 0.74
N ALA A 164 -18.25 -0.14 1.00
CA ALA A 164 -18.22 1.01 0.12
C ALA A 164 -16.83 1.62 -0.06
N PHE A 165 -16.00 1.61 1.00
CA PHE A 165 -14.61 2.03 0.89
C PHE A 165 -13.76 1.01 0.14
N GLU A 166 -13.92 -0.29 0.40
CA GLU A 166 -13.22 -1.34 -0.32
C GLU A 166 -13.50 -1.27 -1.82
N ASP A 167 -14.78 -1.14 -2.21
CA ASP A 167 -15.20 -1.02 -3.61
C ASP A 167 -14.60 0.22 -4.30
N PHE A 168 -14.38 1.30 -3.55
CA PHE A 168 -13.71 2.50 -4.03
C PHE A 168 -12.19 2.32 -4.13
N ALA A 169 -11.54 1.78 -3.08
CA ALA A 169 -10.09 1.76 -2.97
C ALA A 169 -9.43 0.59 -3.72
N ALA A 170 -10.09 -0.59 -3.76
CA ALA A 170 -9.52 -1.79 -4.37
C ALA A 170 -9.16 -1.61 -5.86
N PRO A 171 -9.97 -0.97 -6.73
CA PRO A 171 -9.58 -0.69 -8.11
C PRO A 171 -8.35 0.22 -8.21
N ILE A 172 -8.21 1.18 -7.29
CA ILE A 172 -7.07 2.11 -7.24
C ILE A 172 -5.81 1.34 -6.82
N ASP A 173 -5.88 0.52 -5.78
CA ASP A 173 -4.78 -0.33 -5.32
C ASP A 173 -4.37 -1.35 -6.40
N GLN A 174 -5.34 -1.91 -7.14
CA GLN A 174 -5.05 -2.78 -8.28
C GLN A 174 -4.33 -2.01 -9.41
N ARG A 175 -4.67 -0.74 -9.65
CA ARG A 175 -3.95 0.10 -10.61
C ARG A 175 -2.52 0.37 -10.16
N ILE A 176 -2.32 0.65 -8.88
CA ILE A 176 -0.98 0.81 -8.28
C ILE A 176 -0.15 -0.48 -8.47
N LEU A 177 -0.73 -1.65 -8.18
CA LEU A 177 -0.08 -2.94 -8.37
C LEU A 177 0.31 -3.16 -9.84
N THR A 178 -0.58 -2.83 -10.77
CA THR A 178 -0.32 -2.94 -12.21
C THR A 178 0.85 -2.05 -12.63
N ASN A 179 0.85 -0.78 -12.22
CA ASN A 179 1.92 0.17 -12.53
C ASN A 179 3.28 -0.32 -11.98
N VAL A 180 3.32 -0.80 -10.73
CA VAL A 180 4.55 -1.33 -10.12
C VAL A 180 5.03 -2.60 -10.82
N THR A 181 4.12 -3.47 -11.25
CA THR A 181 4.45 -4.68 -12.00
C THR A 181 5.07 -4.33 -13.35
N GLU A 182 4.47 -3.38 -14.07
CA GLU A 182 4.99 -2.89 -15.34
C GLU A 182 6.37 -2.25 -15.19
N GLU A 183 6.56 -1.41 -14.17
CA GLU A 183 7.86 -0.79 -13.84
C GLU A 183 8.93 -1.85 -13.58
N ARG A 184 8.62 -2.89 -12.79
CA ARG A 184 9.55 -4.01 -12.53
C ARG A 184 9.91 -4.77 -13.81
N ASN A 185 8.92 -5.04 -14.67
CA ASN A 185 9.14 -5.74 -15.92
C ASN A 185 10.02 -4.92 -16.89
N LEU A 186 9.76 -3.62 -16.99
CA LEU A 186 10.57 -2.71 -17.81
C LEU A 186 12.01 -2.58 -17.27
N ALA A 187 12.18 -2.51 -15.95
CA ALA A 187 13.51 -2.50 -15.33
C ALA A 187 14.28 -3.79 -15.62
N ASN A 188 13.64 -4.94 -15.44
CA ASN A 188 14.25 -6.24 -15.76
C ASN A 188 14.63 -6.34 -17.24
N LEU A 189 13.75 -5.91 -18.14
CA LEU A 189 14.00 -5.91 -19.58
C LEU A 189 15.20 -5.03 -19.92
N ARG A 190 15.26 -3.81 -19.37
CA ARG A 190 16.40 -2.91 -19.54
C ARG A 190 17.71 -3.58 -19.07
N ASP A 191 17.70 -4.18 -17.88
CA ASP A 191 18.89 -4.76 -17.27
C ASP A 191 19.41 -5.98 -18.03
N VAL A 192 18.51 -6.72 -18.72
CA VAL A 192 18.87 -7.84 -19.62
C VAL A 192 19.37 -7.32 -20.97
N LEU A 193 18.74 -6.30 -21.54
CA LEU A 193 19.05 -5.81 -22.89
C LEU A 193 20.28 -4.91 -22.93
N LEU A 194 20.49 -4.07 -21.93
CA LEU A 194 21.57 -3.07 -21.93
C LEU A 194 22.98 -3.70 -22.10
N PRO A 195 23.37 -4.77 -21.38
CA PRO A 195 24.65 -5.43 -21.59
C PRO A 195 24.80 -6.03 -23.00
N LYS A 196 23.74 -6.58 -23.57
CA LYS A 196 23.74 -7.19 -24.91
C LYS A 196 23.87 -6.16 -26.03
N LEU A 197 23.26 -4.99 -25.83
CA LEU A 197 23.43 -3.84 -26.73
C LEU A 197 24.85 -3.28 -26.66
N MET A 198 25.40 -3.15 -25.45
CA MET A 198 26.77 -2.62 -25.25
C MET A 198 27.87 -3.58 -25.76
N SER A 199 27.62 -4.90 -25.72
CA SER A 199 28.55 -5.90 -26.26
C SER A 199 28.46 -6.07 -27.76
N GLY A 200 27.44 -5.47 -28.44
CA GLY A 200 27.18 -5.68 -29.86
C GLY A 200 26.52 -7.04 -30.17
N GLU A 201 26.12 -7.81 -29.17
CA GLU A 201 25.38 -9.08 -29.36
C GLU A 201 24.02 -8.85 -30.06
N ILE A 202 23.41 -7.71 -29.79
CA ILE A 202 22.18 -7.26 -30.47
C ILE A 202 22.55 -6.12 -31.44
N ASP A 203 22.39 -6.37 -32.71
CA ASP A 203 22.55 -5.37 -33.79
C ASP A 203 21.25 -4.59 -33.94
N VAL A 204 21.29 -3.30 -33.56
CA VAL A 204 20.15 -2.38 -33.71
C VAL A 204 20.15 -1.56 -34.99
N SER A 205 21.15 -1.75 -35.87
CA SER A 205 21.27 -0.97 -37.10
C SER A 205 20.08 -1.11 -38.08
N LYS A 206 19.29 -2.16 -37.91
CA LYS A 206 18.10 -2.48 -38.70
C LYS A 206 16.78 -2.29 -37.97
N VAL A 207 16.80 -1.79 -36.72
CA VAL A 207 15.58 -1.56 -35.97
C VAL A 207 14.98 -0.23 -36.42
N GLU A 208 13.82 -0.30 -37.08
CA GLU A 208 13.04 0.89 -37.36
C GLU A 208 12.49 1.45 -36.04
N LEU A 209 12.91 2.66 -35.68
CA LEU A 209 12.33 3.33 -34.51
C LEU A 209 10.85 3.63 -34.80
N PRO A 210 9.94 3.34 -33.88
CA PRO A 210 8.57 3.76 -34.04
C PRO A 210 8.55 5.28 -34.23
N THR A 211 8.02 5.74 -35.36
CA THR A 211 7.73 7.14 -35.54
C THR A 211 6.88 7.60 -34.38
N GLN A 212 7.32 8.65 -33.69
CA GLN A 212 6.52 9.23 -32.59
C GLN A 212 5.08 9.38 -33.11
N PRO A 213 4.07 8.88 -32.34
CA PRO A 213 2.70 9.17 -32.73
C PRO A 213 2.60 10.68 -32.80
N ASN A 214 2.22 11.18 -34.00
CA ASN A 214 2.02 12.60 -34.23
C ASN A 214 1.27 13.12 -33.00
N ASN A 215 1.92 14.03 -32.27
CA ASN A 215 1.25 14.85 -31.26
C ASN A 215 0.25 15.72 -32.00
N HIS A 216 -0.89 15.16 -32.39
CA HIS A 216 -2.08 15.93 -32.61
C HIS A 216 -2.46 16.49 -31.24
N LEU A 217 -1.76 17.56 -30.85
CA LEU A 217 -2.38 18.55 -29.98
C LEU A 217 -3.69 18.89 -30.70
N VAL A 218 -4.76 18.27 -30.24
CA VAL A 218 -6.10 18.69 -30.57
C VAL A 218 -6.12 20.17 -30.20
N GLN A 219 -6.03 21.01 -31.21
CA GLN A 219 -6.32 22.44 -31.07
C GLN A 219 -7.76 22.47 -30.57
N LEU A 220 -7.87 22.68 -29.24
CA LEU A 220 -9.16 23.00 -28.66
C LEU A 220 -9.68 24.21 -29.44
N PRO A 221 -10.87 24.13 -30.04
CA PRO A 221 -11.47 25.27 -30.69
C PRO A 221 -11.57 26.37 -29.64
N SER A 222 -11.08 27.56 -29.96
CA SER A 222 -11.23 28.77 -29.18
C SER A 222 -12.72 29.07 -29.05
N SER A 223 -13.35 28.49 -28.00
CA SER A 223 -14.73 28.75 -27.65
C SER A 223 -14.79 30.06 -26.88
N SER A 224 -15.43 31.03 -27.49
CA SER A 224 -15.94 32.26 -26.91
C SER A 224 -16.41 32.08 -25.47
N SER A 225 -15.96 32.98 -24.63
CA SER A 225 -16.45 33.24 -23.28
C SER A 225 -17.98 33.12 -23.16
N LYS A 226 -18.44 32.04 -22.55
CA LYS A 226 -19.69 32.08 -21.80
C LYS A 226 -19.32 31.79 -20.36
N MET A 227 -19.36 32.85 -19.57
CA MET A 227 -19.28 32.76 -18.11
C MET A 227 -20.40 31.81 -17.62
N ILE A 228 -19.99 30.70 -17.06
CA ILE A 228 -20.86 29.89 -16.22
C ILE A 228 -20.71 30.44 -14.81
N SER A 229 -21.79 30.99 -14.29
CA SER A 229 -21.89 31.54 -12.95
C SER A 229 -21.55 30.48 -11.89
N PRO A 230 -20.92 30.86 -10.76
CA PRO A 230 -20.52 29.92 -9.73
C PRO A 230 -21.77 29.35 -9.00
N PHE A 231 -21.67 28.10 -8.60
CA PHE A 231 -22.60 27.37 -7.74
C PHE A 231 -23.01 28.19 -6.51
N PRO A 232 -24.28 28.11 -6.08
CA PRO A 232 -24.73 28.82 -4.91
C PRO A 232 -24.13 28.20 -3.63
N MET A 233 -23.38 29.00 -2.90
CA MET A 233 -22.96 28.75 -1.54
C MET A 233 -24.20 28.59 -0.66
N ARG A 234 -24.39 27.44 -0.05
CA ARG A 234 -25.32 27.28 1.06
C ARG A 234 -24.67 27.85 2.32
N GLY A 235 -25.17 29.00 2.73
CA GLY A 235 -24.84 29.62 3.97
C GLY A 235 -25.78 30.78 4.23
N ALA A 236 -26.88 30.51 4.93
CA ALA A 236 -27.67 31.54 5.57
C ALA A 236 -28.04 31.08 6.97
N PRO A 237 -27.92 31.94 7.99
CA PRO A 237 -28.12 31.61 9.40
C PRO A 237 -29.62 31.49 9.72
N VAL A 238 -29.93 30.54 10.61
CA VAL A 238 -31.27 30.42 11.20
C VAL A 238 -31.32 31.34 12.39
N GLU A 239 -31.89 32.52 12.21
CA GLU A 239 -32.39 33.33 13.34
C GLU A 239 -33.91 33.39 13.32
N SER A 240 -34.45 33.07 14.50
CA SER A 240 -35.74 33.52 15.07
C SER A 240 -37.03 33.20 14.30
N VAL A 241 -37.77 32.22 14.81
CA VAL A 241 -39.22 32.37 15.03
C VAL A 241 -39.56 31.77 16.41
N ILE A 242 -39.47 32.59 17.44
CA ILE A 242 -40.27 32.47 18.64
C ILE A 242 -41.46 33.41 18.38
N ASN A 243 -42.67 32.90 18.40
CA ASN A 243 -43.88 33.39 18.97
C ASN A 243 -45.14 32.95 18.15
N ASN A 244 -46.05 32.46 18.93
CA ASN A 244 -47.51 32.34 18.79
C ASN A 244 -48.04 30.96 18.42
N ILE A 245 -48.49 30.34 19.38
CA ILE A 245 -49.76 29.92 20.02
C ILE A 245 -49.50 28.58 20.71
#